data_b58e5683eb8538d30d78ddbd22761a87
#
_entry.id   b58e5683eb8538d30d78ddbd22761a87
#
_cell.length_a   1.000
_cell.length_b   1.000
_cell.length_c   1.000
_cell.angle_alpha   90.00
_cell.angle_beta   90.00
_cell.angle_gamma   90.00
#
_symmetry.space_group_name_H-M   'P 1'
#
loop_
_entity.id
_entity.type
_entity.pdbx_description
1 polymer ?
#
loop_
_entity_poly.entity_id
_entity_poly.type
_entity_poly.pdbx_seq_one_letter_code
_entity_poly.pdbx_strand_id
1 'polypeptide(L)'
;AVRDGLAAARACAAVLGGLHANLPPYLARAVSSLGGATGLQAELTRALAEDLPARLEDGGVIAAGYDGELDGYRGLRDNSRRIVAGLQADYATRFGVNTLKIKHHAQLGYVIEVPVAASARMKDRDDLMFRQGTASNARFSTEELSGLDARIAEAAERAAVREKALFNALAD
;
A
#
# COMPACT_ATOMS: atom_id res chain seq x y z
N ALA A 1 15.57 7.81 -11.95
CA ALA A 1 16.61 8.67 -12.56
C ALA A 1 17.96 8.54 -11.82
N VAL A 2 18.10 8.99 -10.52
CA VAL A 2 19.40 8.95 -9.81
C VAL A 2 19.91 7.51 -9.63
N ARG A 3 19.09 6.62 -9.07
CA ARG A 3 19.42 5.19 -8.91
C ARG A 3 19.92 4.57 -10.22
N ASP A 4 19.18 4.77 -11.29
CA ASP A 4 19.47 4.16 -12.59
C ASP A 4 20.69 4.82 -13.25
N GLY A 5 20.87 6.14 -13.08
CA GLY A 5 22.08 6.86 -13.50
C GLY A 5 23.34 6.35 -12.81
N LEU A 6 23.30 6.11 -11.49
CA LEU A 6 24.42 5.53 -10.76
C LEU A 6 24.70 4.09 -11.19
N ALA A 7 23.66 3.29 -11.45
CA ALA A 7 23.82 1.94 -11.99
C ALA A 7 24.48 1.95 -13.38
N ALA A 8 24.04 2.82 -14.27
CA ALA A 8 24.62 2.99 -15.60
C ALA A 8 26.08 3.47 -15.53
N ALA A 9 26.37 4.46 -14.69
CA ALA A 9 27.72 4.96 -14.49
C ALA A 9 28.69 3.85 -14.03
N ARG A 10 28.24 3.01 -13.10
CA ARG A 10 29.01 1.87 -12.61
C ARG A 10 29.20 0.80 -13.70
N ALA A 11 28.18 0.52 -14.50
CA ALA A 11 28.30 -0.41 -15.62
C ALA A 11 29.32 0.09 -16.65
N CYS A 12 29.29 1.39 -16.98
CA CYS A 12 30.31 2.02 -17.82
C CYS A 12 31.72 1.90 -17.23
N ALA A 13 31.87 2.18 -15.94
CA ALA A 13 33.16 2.04 -15.26
C ALA A 13 33.70 0.60 -15.31
N ALA A 14 32.82 -0.40 -15.15
CA ALA A 14 33.21 -1.81 -15.24
C ALA A 14 33.68 -2.21 -16.64
N VAL A 15 32.95 -1.78 -17.69
CA VAL A 15 33.34 -2.04 -19.08
C VAL A 15 34.67 -1.38 -19.43
N LEU A 16 34.84 -0.09 -19.10
CA LEU A 16 36.06 0.64 -19.37
C LEU A 16 37.22 0.12 -18.51
N GLY A 17 36.97 -0.27 -17.27
CA GLY A 17 37.97 -0.89 -16.39
C GLY A 17 38.45 -2.25 -16.90
N GLY A 18 37.64 -3.01 -17.65
CA GLY A 18 38.03 -4.25 -18.32
C GLY A 18 39.04 -4.07 -19.48
N LEU A 19 39.15 -2.87 -20.00
CA LEU A 19 40.08 -2.51 -21.08
C LEU A 19 41.53 -2.22 -20.59
N HIS A 20 41.87 -2.64 -19.43
CA HIS A 20 42.91 -2.34 -18.44
C HIS A 20 44.31 -1.97 -18.88
N ALA A 21 44.81 -2.29 -20.06
CA ALA A 21 46.24 -2.22 -20.26
C ALA A 21 46.76 -0.84 -20.67
N ASN A 22 45.92 0.08 -21.20
CA ASN A 22 46.42 1.33 -21.79
C ASN A 22 45.40 2.51 -21.73
N LEU A 23 44.63 2.66 -20.64
CA LEU A 23 43.83 3.87 -20.51
C LEU A 23 44.70 5.11 -20.29
N PRO A 24 44.55 6.19 -21.08
CA PRO A 24 45.22 7.46 -20.77
C PRO A 24 44.90 7.92 -19.34
N PRO A 25 45.81 8.61 -18.64
CA PRO A 25 45.66 8.95 -17.22
C PRO A 25 44.35 9.71 -16.89
N TYR A 26 43.87 10.57 -17.82
CA TYR A 26 42.62 11.30 -17.63
C TYR A 26 41.40 10.38 -17.71
N LEU A 27 41.39 9.36 -18.56
CA LEU A 27 40.31 8.37 -18.63
C LEU A 27 40.32 7.44 -17.42
N ALA A 28 41.49 7.01 -16.96
CA ALA A 28 41.59 6.24 -15.73
C ALA A 28 41.03 6.97 -14.51
N ARG A 29 41.26 8.29 -14.42
CA ARG A 29 40.69 9.15 -13.36
C ARG A 29 39.19 9.29 -13.49
N ALA A 30 38.66 9.47 -14.73
CA ALA A 30 37.21 9.52 -14.99
C ALA A 30 36.52 8.20 -14.60
N VAL A 31 37.09 7.05 -14.99
CA VAL A 31 36.57 5.73 -14.64
C VAL A 31 36.52 5.53 -13.12
N SER A 32 37.58 5.92 -12.39
CA SER A 32 37.57 5.82 -10.92
C SER A 32 36.51 6.71 -10.26
N SER A 33 36.21 7.88 -10.85
CA SER A 33 35.17 8.78 -10.36
C SER A 33 33.75 8.22 -10.56
N LEU A 34 33.51 7.47 -11.64
CA LEU A 34 32.21 6.84 -11.93
C LEU A 34 31.85 5.73 -10.94
N GLY A 35 32.84 5.11 -10.27
CA GLY A 35 32.62 4.05 -9.30
C GLY A 35 32.38 4.53 -7.85
N GLY A 36 32.49 5.86 -7.60
CA GLY A 36 32.61 6.39 -6.24
C GLY A 36 31.35 6.33 -5.35
N ALA A 37 30.15 6.18 -5.90
CA ALA A 37 28.87 6.27 -5.16
C ALA A 37 28.22 4.90 -4.87
N THR A 38 29.01 3.88 -4.57
CA THR A 38 28.50 2.50 -4.39
C THR A 38 27.56 2.36 -3.20
N GLY A 39 27.83 3.05 -2.09
CA GLY A 39 26.97 3.05 -0.90
C GLY A 39 25.61 3.65 -1.18
N LEU A 40 25.56 4.81 -1.82
CA LEU A 40 24.32 5.48 -2.21
C LEU A 40 23.53 4.63 -3.20
N GLN A 41 24.18 4.05 -4.21
CA GLN A 41 23.51 3.17 -5.16
C GLN A 41 22.88 1.95 -4.48
N ALA A 42 23.61 1.30 -3.57
CA ALA A 42 23.11 0.16 -2.81
C ALA A 42 21.90 0.54 -1.95
N GLU A 43 21.99 1.68 -1.27
CA GLU A 43 20.88 2.20 -0.44
C GLU A 43 19.63 2.51 -1.27
N LEU A 44 19.78 3.25 -2.37
CA LEU A 44 18.66 3.55 -3.26
C LEU A 44 18.05 2.29 -3.90
N THR A 45 18.87 1.27 -4.19
CA THR A 45 18.37 0.01 -4.75
C THR A 45 17.58 -0.78 -3.71
N ARG A 46 18.00 -0.74 -2.44
CA ARG A 46 17.30 -1.39 -1.34
C ARG A 46 16.02 -0.66 -0.96
N ALA A 47 16.05 0.68 -0.98
CA ALA A 47 14.98 1.52 -0.46
C ALA A 47 13.84 1.76 -1.45
N LEU A 48 14.14 1.86 -2.74
CA LEU A 48 13.17 2.23 -3.76
C LEU A 48 12.61 1.00 -4.47
N ALA A 49 11.29 1.01 -4.73
CA ALA A 49 10.63 0.00 -5.52
C ALA A 49 11.25 -0.13 -6.92
N GLU A 50 11.13 -1.29 -7.54
CA GLU A 50 11.62 -1.54 -8.91
C GLU A 50 10.88 -0.64 -9.90
N ASP A 51 9.54 -0.70 -9.87
CA ASP A 51 8.67 0.16 -10.66
C ASP A 51 8.23 1.35 -9.81
N LEU A 52 8.73 2.53 -10.14
CA LEU A 52 8.40 3.75 -9.43
C LEU A 52 7.13 4.39 -9.98
N PRO A 53 6.20 4.85 -9.13
CA PRO A 53 5.03 5.59 -9.55
C PRO A 53 5.43 6.94 -10.17
N ALA A 54 4.53 7.53 -10.96
CA ALA A 54 4.77 8.81 -11.59
C ALA A 54 4.87 9.96 -10.58
N ARG A 55 4.15 9.84 -9.46
CA ARG A 55 4.13 10.84 -8.38
C ARG A 55 4.23 10.15 -7.03
N LEU A 56 4.86 10.84 -6.07
CA LEU A 56 5.02 10.34 -4.70
C LEU A 56 3.66 10.08 -4.02
N GLU A 57 2.65 10.90 -4.33
CA GLU A 57 1.31 10.80 -3.76
C GLU A 57 0.57 9.51 -4.18
N ASP A 58 0.97 8.89 -5.29
CA ASP A 58 0.38 7.63 -5.74
C ASP A 58 0.79 6.45 -4.84
N GLY A 59 1.83 6.63 -4.00
CA GLY A 59 2.37 5.63 -3.10
C GLY A 59 3.12 4.51 -3.82
N GLY A 60 3.83 3.67 -3.08
CA GLY A 60 4.59 2.55 -3.65
C GLY A 60 6.00 2.91 -4.11
N VAL A 61 6.54 4.04 -3.66
CA VAL A 61 7.91 4.48 -3.95
C VAL A 61 8.94 3.68 -3.15
N ILE A 62 8.64 3.40 -1.88
CA ILE A 62 9.51 2.62 -1.00
C ILE A 62 9.28 1.14 -1.21
N ALA A 63 10.35 0.37 -1.35
CA ALA A 63 10.32 -1.07 -1.54
C ALA A 63 9.69 -1.79 -0.33
N ALA A 64 8.97 -2.89 -0.59
CA ALA A 64 8.51 -3.79 0.47
C ALA A 64 9.72 -4.40 1.19
N GLY A 65 9.63 -4.53 2.50
CA GLY A 65 10.73 -5.03 3.34
C GLY A 65 11.78 -3.98 3.72
N TYR A 66 11.69 -2.75 3.23
CA TYR A 66 12.62 -1.69 3.60
C TYR A 66 12.32 -1.10 4.98
N ASP A 67 11.04 -0.90 5.30
CA ASP A 67 10.58 -0.37 6.58
C ASP A 67 9.38 -1.18 7.10
N GLY A 68 9.59 -1.87 8.23
CA GLY A 68 8.57 -2.78 8.80
C GLY A 68 7.30 -2.07 9.27
N GLU A 69 7.39 -0.80 9.68
CA GLU A 69 6.23 -0.01 10.08
C GLU A 69 5.35 0.32 8.86
N LEU A 70 5.97 0.76 7.76
CA LEU A 70 5.28 1.00 6.49
C LEU A 70 4.62 -0.28 5.97
N ASP A 71 5.32 -1.40 6.01
CA ASP A 71 4.79 -2.70 5.58
C ASP A 71 3.61 -3.14 6.44
N GLY A 72 3.64 -2.85 7.73
CA GLY A 72 2.51 -3.11 8.64
C GLY A 72 1.26 -2.33 8.24
N TYR A 73 1.39 -1.04 7.93
CA TYR A 73 0.28 -0.20 7.47
C TYR A 73 -0.26 -0.65 6.11
N ARG A 74 0.62 -0.95 5.16
CA ARG A 74 0.25 -1.48 3.83
C ARG A 74 -0.45 -2.82 3.96
N GLY A 75 0.05 -3.70 4.84
CA GLY A 75 -0.53 -5.02 5.10
C GLY A 75 -1.98 -4.93 5.57
N LEU A 76 -2.33 -3.99 6.45
CA LEU A 76 -3.72 -3.80 6.88
C LEU A 76 -4.61 -3.30 5.74
N ARG A 77 -4.15 -2.33 4.96
CA ARG A 77 -4.86 -1.82 3.79
C ARG A 77 -5.09 -2.91 2.73
N ASP A 78 -4.04 -3.65 2.40
CA ASP A 78 -4.06 -4.62 1.28
C ASP A 78 -4.80 -5.91 1.65
N ASN A 79 -4.77 -6.30 2.93
CA ASN A 79 -5.54 -7.44 3.45
C ASN A 79 -7.01 -7.11 3.75
N SER A 80 -7.43 -5.84 3.64
CA SER A 80 -8.80 -5.40 3.95
C SER A 80 -9.86 -6.22 3.22
N ARG A 81 -9.65 -6.51 1.93
CA ARG A 81 -10.58 -7.32 1.13
C ARG A 81 -10.76 -8.72 1.69
N ARG A 82 -9.71 -9.36 2.17
CA ARG A 82 -9.77 -10.71 2.76
C ARG A 82 -10.51 -10.68 4.10
N ILE A 83 -10.23 -9.67 4.93
CA ILE A 83 -10.90 -9.46 6.21
C ILE A 83 -12.39 -9.25 6.00
N VAL A 84 -12.76 -8.35 5.09
CA VAL A 84 -14.16 -8.07 4.73
C VAL A 84 -14.87 -9.29 4.18
N ALA A 85 -14.22 -10.11 3.34
CA ALA A 85 -14.79 -11.35 2.84
C ALA A 85 -15.04 -12.38 3.95
N GLY A 86 -14.13 -12.49 4.93
CA GLY A 86 -14.32 -13.31 6.12
C GLY A 86 -15.52 -12.83 6.95
N LEU A 87 -15.57 -11.54 7.28
CA LEU A 87 -16.70 -10.94 8.01
C LEU A 87 -18.03 -11.12 7.27
N GLN A 88 -18.04 -11.05 5.95
CA GLN A 88 -19.27 -11.29 5.18
C GLN A 88 -19.80 -12.71 5.36
N ALA A 89 -18.93 -13.72 5.35
CA ALA A 89 -19.31 -15.11 5.57
C ALA A 89 -19.82 -15.33 7.00
N ASP A 90 -19.13 -14.75 8.00
CA ASP A 90 -19.52 -14.84 9.40
C ASP A 90 -20.88 -14.16 9.65
N TYR A 91 -21.10 -12.98 9.11
CA TYR A 91 -22.36 -12.26 9.23
C TYR A 91 -23.51 -12.96 8.49
N ALA A 92 -23.26 -13.55 7.32
CA ALA A 92 -24.26 -14.32 6.60
C ALA A 92 -24.76 -15.49 7.45
N THR A 93 -23.86 -16.17 8.13
CA THR A 93 -24.17 -17.27 9.06
C THR A 93 -24.87 -16.74 10.32
N ARG A 94 -24.29 -15.73 10.98
CA ARG A 94 -24.79 -15.15 12.24
C ARG A 94 -26.21 -14.58 12.12
N PHE A 95 -26.51 -13.92 11.01
CA PHE A 95 -27.80 -13.27 10.76
C PHE A 95 -28.78 -14.15 9.98
N GLY A 96 -28.34 -15.31 9.47
CA GLY A 96 -29.17 -16.21 8.67
C GLY A 96 -29.61 -15.60 7.34
N VAL A 97 -28.78 -14.74 6.73
CA VAL A 97 -29.07 -14.04 5.47
C VAL A 97 -27.95 -14.29 4.47
N ASN A 98 -28.08 -15.34 3.68
CA ASN A 98 -27.06 -15.75 2.68
C ASN A 98 -26.87 -14.74 1.53
N THR A 99 -27.83 -13.83 1.33
CA THR A 99 -27.75 -12.78 0.31
C THR A 99 -27.09 -11.51 0.81
N LEU A 100 -26.64 -11.49 2.07
CA LEU A 100 -25.91 -10.40 2.70
C LEU A 100 -24.62 -10.12 1.93
N LYS A 101 -24.35 -8.84 1.70
CA LYS A 101 -23.07 -8.37 1.13
C LYS A 101 -22.53 -7.22 1.94
N ILE A 102 -21.22 -7.21 2.17
CA ILE A 102 -20.51 -6.06 2.70
C ILE A 102 -20.03 -5.21 1.53
N LYS A 103 -20.37 -3.92 1.52
CA LYS A 103 -19.95 -2.95 0.50
C LYS A 103 -19.40 -1.71 1.14
N HIS A 104 -18.42 -1.10 0.50
CA HIS A 104 -17.90 0.21 0.89
C HIS A 104 -18.68 1.33 0.18
N HIS A 105 -19.12 2.31 0.95
CA HIS A 105 -19.79 3.52 0.47
C HIS A 105 -19.02 4.76 0.92
N ALA A 106 -18.80 5.72 0.03
CA ALA A 106 -18.00 6.91 0.30
C ALA A 106 -18.41 7.70 1.56
N GLN A 107 -19.72 7.72 1.88
CA GLN A 107 -20.24 8.48 3.03
C GLN A 107 -20.52 7.61 4.28
N LEU A 108 -20.70 6.31 4.11
CA LEU A 108 -21.11 5.41 5.19
C LEU A 108 -20.01 4.44 5.62
N GLY A 109 -18.89 4.40 4.88
CA GLY A 109 -17.85 3.40 5.04
C GLY A 109 -18.34 1.99 4.63
N TYR A 110 -17.82 0.96 5.29
CA TYR A 110 -18.29 -0.40 5.09
C TYR A 110 -19.68 -0.60 5.71
N VAL A 111 -20.62 -1.09 4.91
CA VAL A 111 -21.97 -1.43 5.34
C VAL A 111 -22.38 -2.82 4.92
N ILE A 112 -23.23 -3.44 5.71
CA ILE A 112 -23.94 -4.67 5.40
C ILE A 112 -25.16 -4.29 4.58
N GLU A 113 -25.22 -4.73 3.33
CA GLU A 113 -26.36 -4.51 2.44
C GLU A 113 -27.17 -5.80 2.28
N VAL A 114 -28.47 -5.71 2.52
CA VAL A 114 -29.41 -6.84 2.39
C VAL A 114 -30.65 -6.39 1.62
N PRO A 115 -31.32 -7.30 0.88
CA PRO A 115 -32.61 -7.02 0.28
C PRO A 115 -33.66 -6.60 1.35
N VAL A 116 -34.55 -5.67 1.01
CA VAL A 116 -35.59 -5.20 1.95
C VAL A 116 -36.42 -6.36 2.52
N ALA A 117 -36.70 -7.40 1.72
CA ALA A 117 -37.41 -8.59 2.20
C ALA A 117 -36.68 -9.34 3.34
N ALA A 118 -35.36 -9.29 3.37
CA ALA A 118 -34.56 -9.90 4.42
C ALA A 118 -34.31 -8.96 5.62
N SER A 119 -34.51 -7.65 5.44
CA SER A 119 -34.19 -6.63 6.45
C SER A 119 -35.02 -6.73 7.73
N ALA A 120 -36.23 -7.27 7.66
CA ALA A 120 -37.11 -7.44 8.81
C ALA A 120 -36.46 -8.31 9.92
N ARG A 121 -35.64 -9.30 9.53
CA ARG A 121 -34.89 -10.17 10.47
C ARG A 121 -33.72 -9.49 11.18
N MET A 122 -33.33 -8.32 10.67
CA MET A 122 -32.15 -7.60 11.14
C MET A 122 -32.49 -6.34 11.94
N LYS A 123 -33.71 -5.80 11.79
CA LYS A 123 -34.09 -4.51 12.40
C LYS A 123 -34.17 -4.53 13.93
N ASP A 124 -34.52 -5.67 14.51
CA ASP A 124 -34.76 -5.80 15.95
C ASP A 124 -33.53 -6.35 16.69
N ARG A 125 -32.35 -6.21 16.13
CA ARG A 125 -31.10 -6.70 16.70
C ARG A 125 -30.28 -5.56 17.29
N ASP A 126 -29.90 -5.69 18.54
CA ASP A 126 -29.11 -4.70 19.29
C ASP A 126 -27.66 -4.59 18.77
N ASP A 127 -27.16 -5.64 18.08
CA ASP A 127 -25.81 -5.68 17.51
C ASP A 127 -25.69 -5.06 16.10
N LEU A 128 -26.81 -4.52 15.57
CA LEU A 128 -26.89 -3.90 14.26
C LEU A 128 -27.40 -2.47 14.32
N MET A 129 -26.67 -1.58 13.71
CA MET A 129 -27.07 -0.18 13.52
C MET A 129 -27.66 -0.01 12.13
N PHE A 130 -28.93 0.38 12.04
CA PHE A 130 -29.53 0.77 10.78
C PHE A 130 -28.92 2.08 10.28
N ARG A 131 -28.46 2.10 9.03
CA ARG A 131 -27.78 3.27 8.43
C ARG A 131 -28.64 3.94 7.36
N GLN A 132 -29.23 3.16 6.47
CA GLN A 132 -29.98 3.70 5.34
C GLN A 132 -30.91 2.63 4.75
N GLY A 133 -32.10 3.04 4.28
CA GLY A 133 -32.99 2.26 3.44
C GLY A 133 -33.07 2.82 2.03
N THR A 134 -33.15 1.95 1.04
CA THR A 134 -33.51 2.27 -0.34
C THR A 134 -34.75 1.46 -0.73
N ALA A 135 -35.28 1.67 -1.94
CA ALA A 135 -36.43 0.91 -2.41
C ALA A 135 -36.18 -0.61 -2.47
N SER A 136 -34.93 -1.04 -2.71
CA SER A 136 -34.58 -2.44 -2.91
C SER A 136 -33.73 -3.04 -1.77
N ASN A 137 -32.99 -2.23 -1.03
CA ASN A 137 -32.02 -2.68 -0.04
C ASN A 137 -32.10 -1.90 1.27
N ALA A 138 -31.75 -2.56 2.37
CA ALA A 138 -31.47 -1.94 3.65
C ALA A 138 -29.96 -2.09 3.98
N ARG A 139 -29.41 -1.05 4.60
CA ARG A 139 -28.00 -0.97 4.97
C ARG A 139 -27.86 -0.87 6.47
N PHE A 140 -27.02 -1.73 7.01
CA PHE A 140 -26.71 -1.80 8.43
C PHE A 140 -25.20 -1.70 8.63
N SER A 141 -24.76 -1.41 9.85
CA SER A 141 -23.38 -1.52 10.29
C SER A 141 -23.32 -2.22 11.63
N THR A 142 -22.16 -2.76 11.98
CA THR A 142 -21.81 -3.21 13.32
C THR A 142 -20.70 -2.31 13.86
N GLU A 143 -20.50 -2.33 15.17
CA GLU A 143 -19.35 -1.66 15.80
C GLU A 143 -18.03 -2.22 15.25
N GLU A 144 -17.94 -3.55 15.09
CA GLU A 144 -16.78 -4.23 14.51
C GLU A 144 -16.46 -3.74 13.07
N LEU A 145 -17.48 -3.63 12.23
CA LEU A 145 -17.33 -3.21 10.84
C LEU A 145 -16.94 -1.73 10.73
N SER A 146 -17.54 -0.88 11.59
CA SER A 146 -17.20 0.55 11.67
C SER A 146 -15.77 0.74 12.20
N GLY A 147 -15.36 -0.04 13.19
CA GLY A 147 -14.00 -0.02 13.71
C GLY A 147 -12.97 -0.51 12.69
N LEU A 148 -13.30 -1.50 11.87
CA LEU A 148 -12.44 -1.97 10.79
C LEU A 148 -12.24 -0.88 9.73
N ASP A 149 -13.33 -0.20 9.33
CA ASP A 149 -13.28 0.90 8.36
C ASP A 149 -12.34 2.02 8.82
N ALA A 150 -12.49 2.46 10.07
CA ALA A 150 -11.63 3.47 10.68
C ALA A 150 -10.14 3.06 10.68
N ARG A 151 -9.86 1.81 11.06
CA ARG A 151 -8.48 1.27 11.08
C ARG A 151 -7.86 1.18 9.70
N ILE A 152 -8.63 0.82 8.68
CA ILE A 152 -8.14 0.77 7.28
C ILE A 152 -7.83 2.19 6.79
N ALA A 153 -8.72 3.16 7.05
CA ALA A 153 -8.51 4.55 6.67
C ALA A 153 -7.27 5.14 7.36
N GLU A 154 -7.13 4.94 8.67
CA GLU A 154 -5.97 5.38 9.44
C GLU A 154 -4.66 4.74 8.95
N ALA A 155 -4.68 3.44 8.64
CA ALA A 155 -3.50 2.75 8.12
C ALA A 155 -3.07 3.29 6.75
N ALA A 156 -4.02 3.62 5.88
CA ALA A 156 -3.71 4.23 4.58
C ALA A 156 -3.06 5.61 4.73
N GLU A 157 -3.58 6.45 5.64
CA GLU A 157 -3.01 7.76 5.93
C GLU A 157 -1.60 7.65 6.54
N ARG A 158 -1.43 6.79 7.54
CA ARG A 158 -0.13 6.54 8.18
C ARG A 158 0.90 5.99 7.19
N ALA A 159 0.48 5.10 6.29
CA ALA A 159 1.36 4.61 5.23
C ALA A 159 1.85 5.74 4.32
N ALA A 160 0.97 6.64 3.89
CA ALA A 160 1.34 7.77 3.03
C ALA A 160 2.31 8.74 3.74
N VAL A 161 2.05 9.07 5.01
CA VAL A 161 2.93 9.92 5.82
C VAL A 161 4.30 9.28 6.02
N ARG A 162 4.34 7.98 6.39
CA ARG A 162 5.59 7.25 6.60
C ARG A 162 6.41 7.14 5.33
N GLU A 163 5.78 6.81 4.22
CA GLU A 163 6.44 6.69 2.93
C GLU A 163 7.07 8.00 2.48
N LYS A 164 6.35 9.12 2.65
CA LYS A 164 6.88 10.46 2.36
C LYS A 164 8.07 10.82 3.24
N ALA A 165 8.02 10.49 4.54
CA ALA A 165 9.14 10.73 5.45
C ALA A 165 10.40 9.94 5.06
N LEU A 166 10.23 8.65 4.71
CA LEU A 166 11.33 7.80 4.25
C LEU A 166 11.92 8.31 2.93
N PHE A 167 11.07 8.71 1.98
CA PHE A 167 11.53 9.28 0.71
C PHE A 167 12.32 10.57 0.91
N ASN A 168 11.86 11.47 1.76
CA ASN A 168 12.59 12.71 2.07
C ASN A 168 13.95 12.42 2.72
N ALA A 169 14.01 11.47 3.65
CA ALA A 169 15.28 11.07 4.27
C ALA A 169 16.29 10.43 3.30
N LEU A 170 15.83 9.92 2.16
CA LEU A 170 16.70 9.43 1.09
C LEU A 170 17.14 10.54 0.12
N ALA A 171 16.44 11.67 0.11
CA ALA A 171 16.70 12.80 -0.78
C ALA A 171 17.64 13.85 -0.17
N ASP A 172 17.75 13.90 1.17
CA ASP A 172 18.66 14.76 1.95
C ASP A 172 20.09 14.19 2.00
#